data_d7b4d565acced27f8444df0bf3f715cb
#
_entry.id   d7b4d565acced27f8444df0bf3f715cb
#
_cell.length_a   1.000
_cell.length_b   1.000
_cell.length_c   1.000
_cell.angle_alpha   90.00
_cell.angle_beta   90.00
_cell.angle_gamma   90.00
#
_symmetry.space_group_name_H-M   'P 1'
#
loop_
_entity.id
_entity.type
_entity.pdbx_description
1 polymer ?
#
loop_
_entity_poly.entity_id
_entity_poly.type
_entity_poly.pdbx_seq_one_letter_code
_entity_poly.pdbx_strand_id
1 'polypeptide(L)'
;MKALTDTQYIRQLVSEGEHCHQDFKFEISDARKIARSLSAFANTEGGRLLIGVKDNGKIAGVRSDEEIYMIEAAATMYCKPKVELETQTYKVEGKTVLEIRINETVSKPVYALDETNKPRAYILSLIHI
;
A
#
# COMPACT_ATOMS: atom_id res chain seq x y z
N MET A 1 7.10 -5.57 28.79
CA MET A 1 7.01 -4.71 27.61
C MET A 1 5.55 -4.52 27.23
N LYS A 2 5.13 -3.31 27.05
CA LYS A 2 3.75 -3.03 26.62
C LYS A 2 3.68 -3.01 25.10
N ALA A 3 2.65 -3.67 24.56
CA ALA A 3 2.35 -3.55 23.15
C ALA A 3 1.83 -2.12 22.86
N LEU A 4 2.12 -1.63 21.68
CA LEU A 4 1.58 -0.34 21.23
C LEU A 4 0.07 -0.48 21.02
N THR A 5 -0.68 0.58 21.34
CA THR A 5 -2.08 0.67 20.92
C THR A 5 -2.12 0.89 19.40
N ASP A 6 -3.29 0.67 18.79
CA ASP A 6 -3.48 0.94 17.38
C ASP A 6 -3.11 2.38 17.03
N THR A 7 -3.57 3.33 17.84
CA THR A 7 -3.28 4.75 17.61
C THR A 7 -1.79 5.03 17.71
N GLN A 8 -1.11 4.49 18.73
CA GLN A 8 0.34 4.69 18.89
C GLN A 8 1.11 4.11 17.71
N TYR A 9 0.75 2.91 17.28
CA TYR A 9 1.41 2.24 16.16
C TYR A 9 1.29 3.07 14.89
N ILE A 10 0.06 3.45 14.52
CA ILE A 10 -0.17 4.22 13.30
C ILE A 10 0.47 5.60 13.38
N ARG A 11 0.39 6.27 14.52
CA ARG A 11 1.02 7.58 14.69
C ARG A 11 2.52 7.50 14.56
N GLN A 12 3.13 6.44 15.04
CA GLN A 12 4.57 6.22 14.89
C GLN A 12 4.94 6.07 13.40
N LEU A 13 4.19 5.27 12.66
CA LEU A 13 4.43 5.10 11.22
C LEU A 13 4.24 6.41 10.46
N VAL A 14 3.17 7.14 10.76
CA VAL A 14 2.88 8.41 10.11
C VAL A 14 3.99 9.44 10.38
N SER A 15 4.58 9.42 11.58
CA SER A 15 5.65 10.34 11.93
C SER A 15 6.91 10.13 11.11
N GLU A 16 7.11 8.93 10.57
CA GLU A 16 8.23 8.63 9.67
C GLU A 16 8.05 9.26 8.28
N GLY A 17 6.81 9.60 7.92
CA GLY A 17 6.49 10.16 6.62
C GLY A 17 6.59 9.13 5.50
N GLU A 18 6.40 9.60 4.28
CA GLU A 18 6.58 8.77 3.10
C GLU A 18 8.08 8.57 2.83
N HIS A 19 8.47 7.37 2.48
CA HIS A 19 9.85 7.02 2.15
C HIS A 19 9.87 5.77 1.27
N CYS A 20 11.05 5.25 0.97
CA CYS A 20 11.19 4.14 0.02
C CYS A 20 10.47 2.85 0.45
N HIS A 21 10.07 2.73 1.71
CA HIS A 21 9.35 1.55 2.21
C HIS A 21 7.95 1.89 2.72
N GLN A 22 7.49 3.11 2.54
CA GLN A 22 6.20 3.53 3.06
C GLN A 22 5.58 4.63 2.21
N ASP A 23 4.30 4.45 1.86
CA ASP A 23 3.55 5.43 1.11
C ASP A 23 2.17 5.62 1.74
N PHE A 24 1.63 6.83 1.65
CA PHE A 24 0.30 7.16 2.17
C PHE A 24 -0.66 7.32 1.00
N LYS A 25 -1.87 6.79 1.16
CA LYS A 25 -2.96 6.97 0.19
C LYS A 25 -4.19 7.43 0.93
N PHE A 26 -4.78 8.53 0.48
CA PHE A 26 -6.02 9.02 1.06
C PHE A 26 -7.15 8.01 0.85
N GLU A 27 -7.25 7.47 -0.37
CA GLU A 27 -8.26 6.48 -0.73
C GLU A 27 -7.79 5.67 -1.92
N ILE A 28 -8.48 4.57 -2.19
CA ILE A 28 -8.22 3.77 -3.38
C ILE A 28 -9.43 3.90 -4.28
N SER A 29 -9.23 4.54 -5.43
CA SER A 29 -10.28 4.74 -6.42
C SER A 29 -10.05 3.94 -7.69
N ASP A 30 -8.84 3.40 -7.88
CA ASP A 30 -8.45 2.72 -9.10
C ASP A 30 -7.47 1.59 -8.78
N ALA A 31 -7.93 0.35 -8.99
CA ALA A 31 -7.13 -0.83 -8.69
C ALA A 31 -5.85 -0.90 -9.55
N ARG A 32 -5.87 -0.37 -10.77
CA ARG A 32 -4.68 -0.39 -11.63
C ARG A 32 -3.59 0.53 -11.14
N LYS A 33 -3.96 1.69 -10.59
CA LYS A 33 -2.98 2.60 -9.98
C LYS A 33 -2.34 1.97 -8.76
N ILE A 34 -3.13 1.29 -7.95
CA ILE A 34 -2.60 0.58 -6.79
C ILE A 34 -1.69 -0.57 -7.23
N ALA A 35 -2.05 -1.27 -8.31
CA ALA A 35 -1.21 -2.36 -8.81
C ALA A 35 0.20 -1.87 -9.16
N ARG A 36 0.34 -0.65 -9.69
CA ARG A 36 1.66 -0.05 -9.94
C ARG A 36 2.48 0.07 -8.65
N SER A 37 1.85 0.58 -7.60
CA SER A 37 2.53 0.72 -6.30
C SER A 37 2.91 -0.65 -5.72
N LEU A 38 1.98 -1.62 -5.78
CA LEU A 38 2.24 -2.96 -5.28
C LEU A 38 3.41 -3.62 -6.01
N SER A 39 3.41 -3.53 -7.34
CA SER A 39 4.50 -4.11 -8.15
C SER A 39 5.83 -3.42 -7.86
N ALA A 40 5.82 -2.10 -7.72
CA ALA A 40 7.03 -1.34 -7.44
C ALA A 40 7.65 -1.74 -6.10
N PHE A 41 6.84 -1.86 -5.04
CA PHE A 41 7.32 -2.33 -3.75
C PHE A 41 7.83 -3.77 -3.84
N ALA A 42 7.08 -4.66 -4.49
CA ALA A 42 7.46 -6.07 -4.60
C ALA A 42 8.77 -6.24 -5.37
N ASN A 43 9.03 -5.39 -6.37
CA ASN A 43 10.25 -5.44 -7.19
C ASN A 43 11.46 -4.81 -6.50
N THR A 44 11.25 -4.06 -5.43
CA THR A 44 12.34 -3.36 -4.74
C THR A 44 12.68 -4.10 -3.44
N GLU A 45 12.22 -3.64 -2.31
CA GLU A 45 12.53 -4.26 -1.02
C GLU A 45 11.27 -4.53 -0.19
N GLY A 46 10.11 -4.51 -0.86
CA GLY A 46 8.85 -4.54 -0.14
C GLY A 46 8.55 -3.20 0.51
N GLY A 47 7.53 -3.17 1.34
CA GLY A 47 7.14 -1.95 2.03
C GLY A 47 5.69 -2.00 2.47
N ARG A 48 5.14 -0.83 2.77
CA ARG A 48 3.75 -0.72 3.20
C ARG A 48 3.05 0.47 2.59
N LEU A 49 1.73 0.31 2.45
CA LEU A 49 0.82 1.40 2.13
C LEU A 49 -0.06 1.63 3.34
N LEU A 50 -0.27 2.88 3.71
CA LEU A 50 -1.25 3.27 4.71
C LEU A 50 -2.40 3.96 3.98
N ILE A 51 -3.56 3.32 3.97
CA ILE A 51 -4.75 3.82 3.30
C ILE A 51 -5.62 4.54 4.32
N GLY A 52 -6.10 5.72 3.96
CA GLY A 52 -6.84 6.58 4.88
C GLY A 52 -5.95 7.63 5.55
N VAL A 53 -4.77 7.85 4.99
CA VAL A 53 -3.80 8.84 5.48
C VAL A 53 -3.47 9.79 4.32
N LYS A 54 -3.60 11.09 4.57
CA LYS A 54 -3.27 12.11 3.58
C LYS A 54 -1.76 12.29 3.48
N ASP A 55 -1.30 12.90 2.39
CA ASP A 55 0.13 13.13 2.16
C ASP A 55 0.80 13.89 3.30
N ASN A 56 0.06 14.78 3.96
CA ASN A 56 0.57 15.54 5.10
C ASN A 56 0.54 14.76 6.42
N GLY A 57 0.14 13.48 6.39
CA GLY A 57 0.06 12.65 7.57
C GLY A 57 -1.25 12.73 8.33
N LYS A 58 -2.20 13.55 7.88
CA LYS A 58 -3.49 13.65 8.57
C LYS A 58 -4.30 12.39 8.37
N ILE A 59 -4.87 11.88 9.47
CA ILE A 59 -5.70 10.68 9.44
C ILE A 59 -7.08 11.04 8.91
N ALA A 60 -7.47 10.44 7.78
CA ALA A 60 -8.78 10.64 7.18
C ALA A 60 -9.68 9.42 7.35
N GLY A 61 -9.08 8.24 7.42
CA GLY A 61 -9.79 6.97 7.52
C GLY A 61 -10.26 6.44 6.18
N VAL A 62 -10.47 5.13 6.12
CA VAL A 62 -11.06 4.48 4.94
C VAL A 62 -12.58 4.56 5.05
N ARG A 63 -13.25 4.58 3.89
CA ARG A 63 -14.70 4.77 3.84
C ARG A 63 -15.48 3.46 3.91
N SER A 64 -14.93 2.39 3.36
CA SER A 64 -15.66 1.12 3.26
C SER A 64 -14.73 -0.05 3.04
N ASP A 65 -15.30 -1.25 3.16
CA ASP A 65 -14.58 -2.50 2.90
C ASP A 65 -14.25 -2.68 1.42
N GLU A 66 -14.84 -1.90 0.54
CA GLU A 66 -14.55 -1.97 -0.90
C GLU A 66 -13.09 -1.70 -1.19
N GLU A 67 -12.43 -0.88 -0.38
CA GLU A 67 -11.03 -0.58 -0.56
C GLU A 67 -10.16 -1.83 -0.37
N ILE A 68 -10.54 -2.71 0.55
CA ILE A 68 -9.84 -3.98 0.74
C ILE A 68 -9.98 -4.87 -0.50
N TYR A 69 -11.20 -4.94 -1.06
CA TYR A 69 -11.43 -5.72 -2.27
C TYR A 69 -10.65 -5.18 -3.45
N MET A 70 -10.51 -3.87 -3.57
CA MET A 70 -9.73 -3.26 -4.63
C MET A 70 -8.24 -3.60 -4.52
N ILE A 71 -7.73 -3.65 -3.29
CA ILE A 71 -6.34 -4.06 -3.05
C ILE A 71 -6.13 -5.51 -3.47
N GLU A 72 -7.04 -6.40 -3.07
CA GLU A 72 -6.94 -7.80 -3.43
C GLU A 72 -7.03 -8.00 -4.95
N ALA A 73 -7.93 -7.28 -5.61
CA ALA A 73 -8.05 -7.32 -7.06
C ALA A 73 -6.77 -6.82 -7.73
N ALA A 74 -6.19 -5.73 -7.21
CA ALA A 74 -4.95 -5.19 -7.75
C ALA A 74 -3.82 -6.23 -7.66
N ALA A 75 -3.68 -6.88 -6.52
CA ALA A 75 -2.62 -7.85 -6.29
C ALA A 75 -2.77 -9.12 -7.14
N THR A 76 -4.01 -9.57 -7.36
CA THR A 76 -4.26 -10.85 -8.03
C THR A 76 -4.59 -10.71 -9.50
N MET A 77 -5.30 -9.67 -9.89
CA MET A 77 -5.78 -9.51 -11.27
C MET A 77 -4.92 -8.57 -12.10
N TYR A 78 -4.33 -7.57 -11.48
CA TYR A 78 -3.58 -6.55 -12.22
C TYR A 78 -2.07 -6.61 -11.98
N CYS A 79 -1.58 -7.60 -11.22
CA CYS A 79 -0.15 -7.87 -11.06
C CYS A 79 0.15 -9.28 -11.54
N LYS A 80 1.27 -9.43 -12.25
CA LYS A 80 1.72 -10.75 -12.77
C LYS A 80 3.22 -10.88 -12.57
N PRO A 81 3.67 -11.88 -11.81
CA PRO A 81 2.85 -12.79 -11.01
C PRO A 81 2.13 -12.06 -9.89
N LYS A 82 1.19 -12.74 -9.26
CA LYS A 82 0.43 -12.22 -8.13
C LYS A 82 1.37 -11.70 -7.03
N VAL A 83 1.02 -10.55 -6.46
CA VAL A 83 1.79 -9.97 -5.36
C VAL A 83 1.29 -10.53 -4.03
N GLU A 84 2.21 -11.02 -3.21
CA GLU A 84 1.90 -11.47 -1.86
C GLU A 84 1.84 -10.25 -0.94
N LEU A 85 0.75 -10.13 -0.18
CA LEU A 85 0.58 -9.03 0.74
C LEU A 85 -0.21 -9.46 1.97
N GLU A 86 -0.11 -8.66 3.02
CA GLU A 86 -0.89 -8.80 4.24
C GLU A 86 -1.62 -7.50 4.50
N THR A 87 -2.85 -7.59 4.98
CA THR A 87 -3.66 -6.43 5.30
C THR A 87 -4.05 -6.45 6.77
N GLN A 88 -4.11 -5.27 7.38
CA GLN A 88 -4.50 -5.11 8.77
C GLN A 88 -5.21 -3.77 8.92
N THR A 89 -6.31 -3.75 9.67
CA THR A 89 -7.00 -2.51 9.97
C THR A 89 -6.70 -2.05 11.39
N TYR A 90 -6.67 -0.73 11.56
CA TYR A 90 -6.38 -0.11 12.86
C TYR A 90 -7.37 1.01 13.13
N LYS A 91 -7.79 1.15 14.37
CA LYS A 91 -8.66 2.25 14.80
C LYS A 91 -7.81 3.38 15.37
N VAL A 92 -7.94 4.55 14.76
CA VAL A 92 -7.22 5.74 15.16
C VAL A 92 -8.21 6.87 15.33
N GLU A 93 -8.52 7.23 16.59
CA GLU A 93 -9.46 8.29 16.92
C GLU A 93 -10.82 8.13 16.23
N GLY A 94 -11.35 6.89 16.28
CA GLY A 94 -12.65 6.59 15.68
C GLY A 94 -12.64 6.37 14.19
N LYS A 95 -11.49 6.51 13.54
CA LYS A 95 -11.32 6.29 12.10
C LYS A 95 -10.55 5.02 11.85
N THR A 96 -10.78 4.38 10.72
CA THR A 96 -10.10 3.14 10.36
C THR A 96 -9.00 3.44 9.35
N VAL A 97 -7.78 3.02 9.67
CA VAL A 97 -6.64 3.07 8.75
C VAL A 97 -6.32 1.64 8.33
N LEU A 98 -6.10 1.45 7.04
CA LEU A 98 -5.74 0.14 6.48
C LEU A 98 -4.25 0.13 6.20
N GLU A 99 -3.54 -0.82 6.80
CA GLU A 99 -2.13 -1.06 6.50
C GLU A 99 -2.04 -2.24 5.53
N ILE A 100 -1.28 -2.05 4.46
CA ILE A 100 -0.99 -3.11 3.51
C ILE A 100 0.52 -3.30 3.50
N ARG A 101 0.95 -4.51 3.86
CA ARG A 101 2.37 -4.88 3.84
C ARG A 101 2.64 -5.71 2.61
N ILE A 102 3.57 -5.26 1.80
CA ILE A 102 3.95 -5.90 0.54
C ILE A 102 5.32 -6.53 0.75
N ASN A 103 5.43 -7.83 0.52
CA ASN A 103 6.69 -8.54 0.62
C ASN A 103 7.48 -8.38 -0.68
N GLU A 104 8.80 -8.30 -0.55
CA GLU A 104 9.66 -8.34 -1.72
C GLU A 104 9.49 -9.69 -2.41
N THR A 105 9.28 -9.66 -3.72
CA THR A 105 9.12 -10.90 -4.49
C THR A 105 10.48 -11.56 -4.73
N VAL A 106 10.49 -12.90 -4.75
CA VAL A 106 11.67 -13.66 -5.16
C VAL A 106 11.72 -13.86 -6.68
N SER A 107 10.60 -13.63 -7.35
CA SER A 107 10.47 -13.83 -8.80
C SER A 107 10.27 -12.50 -9.51
N LYS A 108 11.33 -11.71 -9.59
CA LYS A 108 11.30 -10.42 -10.27
C LYS A 108 11.43 -10.58 -11.77
N PRO A 109 10.84 -9.70 -12.58
CA PRO A 109 10.00 -8.59 -12.14
C PRO A 109 8.53 -8.99 -12.01
N VAL A 110 7.82 -8.27 -11.16
CA VAL A 110 6.36 -8.28 -11.13
C VAL A 110 5.89 -7.19 -12.07
N TYR A 111 4.96 -7.51 -12.96
CA TYR A 111 4.38 -6.56 -13.89
C TYR A 111 3.01 -6.11 -13.40
N ALA A 112 2.71 -4.84 -13.57
CA ALA A 112 1.36 -4.32 -13.35
C ALA A 112 0.74 -4.02 -14.72
N LEU A 113 -0.56 -4.33 -14.88
CA LEU A 113 -1.28 -4.06 -16.12
C LEU A 113 -1.67 -2.59 -16.15
N ASP A 114 -1.37 -1.90 -17.26
CA ASP A 114 -1.76 -0.51 -17.43
C ASP A 114 -3.21 -0.41 -17.96
N GLU A 115 -3.66 0.79 -18.28
CA GLU A 115 -5.03 1.05 -18.74
C GLU A 115 -5.38 0.32 -20.04
N THR A 116 -4.36 -0.09 -20.81
CA THR A 116 -4.54 -0.84 -22.05
C THR A 116 -4.30 -2.35 -21.86
N ASN A 117 -4.22 -2.81 -20.60
CA ASN A 117 -3.93 -4.19 -20.22
C ASN A 117 -2.56 -4.68 -20.68
N LYS A 118 -1.61 -3.78 -20.85
CA LYS A 118 -0.24 -4.14 -21.16
C LYS A 118 0.57 -4.24 -19.88
N PRO A 119 1.37 -5.31 -19.73
CA PRO A 119 2.20 -5.45 -18.54
C PRO A 119 3.38 -4.48 -18.57
N ARG A 120 3.62 -3.81 -17.43
CA ARG A 120 4.74 -2.91 -17.27
C ARG A 120 5.41 -3.20 -15.94
N ALA A 121 6.74 -3.17 -15.94
CA ALA A 121 7.52 -3.34 -14.73
C ALA A 121 7.78 -1.97 -14.09
N TYR A 122 7.52 -1.88 -12.79
CA TYR A 122 7.75 -0.65 -12.02
C TYR A 122 8.72 -0.95 -10.90
N ILE A 123 9.57 0.03 -10.59
CA ILE A 123 10.46 -0.02 -9.43
C ILE A 123 10.34 1.31 -8.69
N LEU A 124 10.63 1.28 -7.39
CA LEU A 124 10.70 2.52 -6.61
C LEU A 124 12.02 3.21 -6.91
N SER A 125 11.94 4.53 -7.04
CA SER A 125 13.10 5.37 -7.24
C SER A 125 13.35 6.19 -6.00
N LEU A 126 14.60 6.26 -5.56
CA LEU A 126 14.97 7.09 -4.42
C LEU A 126 14.90 8.57 -4.75
N ILE A 127 14.93 8.92 -6.03
CA ILE A 127 14.86 10.31 -6.48
C ILE A 127 13.43 10.74 -6.63
N HIS A 128 12.59 9.82 -7.03
CA HIS A 128 11.19 10.06 -7.25
C HIS A 128 10.39 9.66 -6.02
N ILE A 129 9.66 10.55 -5.52
CA ILE A 129 8.82 10.30 -4.38
C ILE A 129 7.36 10.59 -4.73
#